data_8df7b8758bcb6874ea7bb13439cf0d5b
#
_entry.id   8df7b8758bcb6874ea7bb13439cf0d5b
#
_cell.length_a   1.000
_cell.length_b   1.000
_cell.length_c   1.000
_cell.angle_alpha   90.00
_cell.angle_beta   90.00
_cell.angle_gamma   90.00
#
_symmetry.space_group_name_H-M   'P 1'
#
loop_
_entity.id
_entity.type
_entity.pdbx_description
1 polymer ?
#
loop_
_entity_poly.entity_id
_entity_poly.type
_entity_poly.pdbx_seq_one_letter_code
_entity_poly.pdbx_strand_id
1 'polypeptide(L)'
;MENMAEKQVLLTGDRPTGKLHIGHYVGSLKNRVAMQNSGDYEPFIMIADKQAFTDNARDPEKIHNSLLEVALDYLAVGIDPSKSTIFVQSAVPELSELTEYFLNLVSIARLQRNPTVKTEIQQKGFGESCLLYTSDAAD
;
A
#
# COMPACT_ATOMS: atom_id res chain seq x y z
N MET A 1 0.98 -28.58 -26.76
CA MET A 1 1.35 -28.06 -25.44
C MET A 1 1.45 -26.54 -25.62
N GLU A 2 0.39 -25.81 -25.30
CA GLU A 2 0.44 -24.36 -25.29
C GLU A 2 1.39 -23.94 -24.16
N ASN A 3 2.41 -23.20 -24.54
CA ASN A 3 3.34 -22.57 -23.63
C ASN A 3 2.55 -21.44 -22.93
N MET A 4 1.86 -21.76 -21.82
CA MET A 4 1.21 -20.72 -21.02
C MET A 4 2.35 -19.84 -20.47
N ALA A 5 2.54 -18.68 -21.10
CA ALA A 5 3.48 -17.70 -20.59
C ALA A 5 3.08 -17.38 -19.13
N GLU A 6 4.03 -17.48 -18.22
CA GLU A 6 3.83 -17.17 -16.81
C GLU A 6 3.39 -15.71 -16.70
N LYS A 7 2.23 -15.49 -16.08
CA LYS A 7 1.72 -14.12 -15.90
C LYS A 7 2.63 -13.32 -15.00
N GLN A 8 2.82 -12.06 -15.31
CA GLN A 8 3.59 -11.16 -14.45
C GLN A 8 2.79 -10.79 -13.21
N VAL A 9 3.39 -10.89 -12.03
CA VAL A 9 2.77 -10.44 -10.79
C VAL A 9 2.74 -8.92 -10.77
N LEU A 10 1.54 -8.34 -10.58
CA LEU A 10 1.33 -6.91 -10.41
C LEU A 10 0.88 -6.63 -8.98
N LEU A 11 1.76 -6.07 -8.16
CA LEU A 11 1.41 -5.61 -6.80
C LEU A 11 1.24 -4.09 -6.79
N THR A 12 0.11 -3.63 -6.31
CA THR A 12 -0.21 -2.20 -6.17
C THR A 12 -1.22 -1.99 -5.05
N GLY A 13 -1.41 -0.75 -4.57
CA GLY A 13 -2.39 -0.48 -3.53
C GLY A 13 -2.57 1.00 -3.24
N ASP A 14 -3.50 1.29 -2.33
CA ASP A 14 -3.79 2.64 -1.84
C ASP A 14 -3.97 2.62 -0.32
N ARG A 15 -3.61 3.72 0.33
CA ARG A 15 -3.82 3.90 1.77
C ARG A 15 -5.28 4.25 2.05
N PRO A 16 -5.98 3.59 2.99
CA PRO A 16 -7.36 3.90 3.34
C PRO A 16 -7.42 5.13 4.26
N THR A 17 -7.20 6.31 3.70
CA THR A 17 -7.24 7.60 4.42
C THR A 17 -8.50 8.41 4.13
N GLY A 18 -9.46 7.84 3.43
CA GLY A 18 -10.73 8.38 2.97
C GLY A 18 -11.13 7.80 1.63
N LYS A 19 -12.24 8.28 1.06
CA LYS A 19 -12.72 7.87 -0.26
C LYS A 19 -11.71 8.22 -1.35
N LEU A 20 -11.62 7.35 -2.34
CA LEU A 20 -10.84 7.64 -3.54
C LEU A 20 -11.55 8.71 -4.37
N HIS A 21 -10.80 9.51 -5.10
CA HIS A 21 -11.32 10.60 -5.92
C HIS A 21 -10.85 10.45 -7.38
N ILE A 22 -11.35 11.32 -8.25
CA ILE A 22 -11.06 11.29 -9.68
C ILE A 22 -9.55 11.27 -10.00
N GLY A 23 -8.72 11.88 -9.16
CA GLY A 23 -7.26 11.85 -9.31
C GLY A 23 -6.69 10.44 -9.16
N HIS A 24 -7.18 9.63 -8.21
CA HIS A 24 -6.81 8.23 -8.06
C HIS A 24 -7.27 7.42 -9.29
N TYR A 25 -8.47 7.69 -9.78
CA TYR A 25 -8.98 7.00 -10.97
C TYR A 25 -8.10 7.24 -12.19
N VAL A 26 -7.84 8.50 -12.53
CA VAL A 26 -7.06 8.86 -13.73
C VAL A 26 -5.58 8.48 -13.57
N GLY A 27 -5.02 8.69 -12.37
CA GLY A 27 -3.59 8.47 -12.11
C GLY A 27 -3.21 6.99 -11.97
N SER A 28 -4.12 6.12 -11.52
CA SER A 28 -3.78 4.76 -11.15
C SER A 28 -4.86 3.73 -11.49
N LEU A 29 -6.09 3.87 -11.00
CA LEU A 29 -7.10 2.81 -11.04
C LEU A 29 -7.49 2.40 -12.46
N LYS A 30 -7.63 3.36 -13.37
CA LYS A 30 -7.90 3.10 -14.79
C LYS A 30 -6.86 2.16 -15.41
N ASN A 31 -5.60 2.36 -15.08
CA ASN A 31 -4.51 1.53 -15.61
C ASN A 31 -4.53 0.13 -14.96
N ARG A 32 -4.86 0.03 -13.67
CA ARG A 32 -5.00 -1.27 -12.97
C ARG A 32 -6.11 -2.11 -13.62
N VAL A 33 -7.27 -1.50 -13.91
CA VAL A 33 -8.37 -2.16 -14.62
C VAL A 33 -7.96 -2.62 -16.01
N ALA A 34 -7.20 -1.81 -16.74
CA ALA A 34 -6.69 -2.18 -18.06
C ALA A 34 -5.73 -3.37 -17.99
N MET A 35 -4.78 -3.36 -17.04
CA MET A 35 -3.83 -4.46 -16.82
C MET A 35 -4.55 -5.74 -16.37
N GLN A 36 -5.53 -5.64 -15.46
CA GLN A 36 -6.38 -6.77 -15.07
C GLN A 36 -7.04 -7.43 -16.29
N ASN A 37 -7.56 -6.61 -17.20
CA ASN A 37 -8.33 -7.10 -18.35
C ASN A 37 -7.47 -7.53 -19.55
N SER A 38 -6.17 -7.20 -19.56
CA SER A 38 -5.24 -7.69 -20.59
C SER A 38 -5.02 -9.20 -20.52
N GLY A 39 -5.11 -9.78 -19.31
CA GLY A 39 -4.84 -11.19 -19.06
C GLY A 39 -3.34 -11.53 -18.90
N ASP A 40 -2.44 -10.56 -19.08
CA ASP A 40 -1.00 -10.73 -19.00
C ASP A 40 -0.47 -10.70 -17.57
N TYR A 41 -1.28 -10.20 -16.63
CA TYR A 41 -0.91 -10.00 -15.24
C TYR A 41 -1.73 -10.85 -14.28
N GLU A 42 -1.13 -11.14 -13.12
CA GLU A 42 -1.79 -11.61 -11.91
C GLU A 42 -1.84 -10.46 -10.90
N PRO A 43 -2.96 -9.73 -10.80
CA PRO A 43 -3.01 -8.51 -10.00
C PRO A 43 -3.29 -8.82 -8.52
N PHE A 44 -2.46 -8.25 -7.65
CA PHE A 44 -2.63 -8.16 -6.21
C PHE A 44 -2.82 -6.70 -5.82
N ILE A 45 -4.01 -6.35 -5.31
CA ILE A 45 -4.39 -4.97 -5.01
C ILE A 45 -4.56 -4.83 -3.51
N MET A 46 -3.62 -4.15 -2.89
CA MET A 46 -3.52 -4.00 -1.45
C MET A 46 -4.28 -2.76 -0.96
N ILE A 47 -5.03 -2.90 0.13
CA ILE A 47 -5.49 -1.77 0.95
C ILE A 47 -4.47 -1.63 2.08
N ALA A 48 -3.63 -0.60 2.00
CA ALA A 48 -2.44 -0.42 2.83
C ALA A 48 -2.78 0.25 4.17
N ASP A 49 -3.51 -0.45 5.04
CA ASP A 49 -3.97 0.05 6.32
C ASP A 49 -2.82 0.26 7.32
N LYS A 50 -1.83 -0.62 7.36
CA LYS A 50 -0.64 -0.42 8.21
C LYS A 50 0.14 0.83 7.78
N GLN A 51 0.31 1.05 6.50
CA GLN A 51 0.95 2.25 5.98
C GLN A 51 0.13 3.50 6.31
N ALA A 52 -1.22 3.42 6.30
CA ALA A 52 -2.07 4.53 6.69
C ALA A 52 -1.90 4.96 8.15
N PHE A 53 -1.48 4.05 9.05
CA PHE A 53 -1.18 4.38 10.44
C PHE A 53 0.04 5.29 10.61
N THR A 54 0.94 5.36 9.64
CA THR A 54 2.15 6.20 9.74
C THR A 54 1.80 7.67 10.00
N ASP A 55 0.73 8.16 9.42
CA ASP A 55 0.28 9.54 9.57
C ASP A 55 -1.12 9.70 10.21
N ASN A 56 -1.80 8.60 10.52
CA ASN A 56 -3.12 8.59 11.15
C ASN A 56 -3.16 7.74 12.44
N ALA A 57 -2.03 7.54 13.12
CA ALA A 57 -1.95 6.69 14.31
C ALA A 57 -2.89 7.10 15.46
N ARG A 58 -3.29 8.37 15.52
CA ARG A 58 -4.21 8.92 16.54
C ARG A 58 -5.69 8.75 16.20
N ASP A 59 -6.00 8.28 14.99
CA ASP A 59 -7.37 8.10 14.50
C ASP A 59 -7.54 6.73 13.81
N PRO A 60 -7.50 5.64 14.57
CA PRO A 60 -7.67 4.29 14.03
C PRO A 60 -9.05 4.05 13.45
N GLU A 61 -10.10 4.73 13.96
CA GLU A 61 -11.46 4.60 13.44
C GLU A 61 -11.58 5.11 12.01
N LYS A 62 -10.91 6.20 11.70
CA LYS A 62 -10.86 6.73 10.34
C LYS A 62 -10.30 5.70 9.36
N ILE A 63 -9.21 5.02 9.72
CA ILE A 63 -8.61 3.99 8.88
C ILE A 63 -9.58 2.83 8.71
N HIS A 64 -10.16 2.34 9.81
CA HIS A 64 -11.11 1.23 9.80
C HIS A 64 -12.32 1.53 8.90
N ASN A 65 -12.93 2.68 9.03
CA ASN A 65 -14.07 3.09 8.23
C ASN A 65 -13.69 3.26 6.75
N SER A 66 -12.50 3.75 6.46
CA SER A 66 -12.02 3.95 5.10
C SER A 66 -11.66 2.64 4.37
N LEU A 67 -11.41 1.54 5.09
CA LEU A 67 -11.15 0.23 4.48
C LEU A 67 -12.30 -0.19 3.56
N LEU A 68 -13.52 -0.16 4.09
CA LEU A 68 -14.69 -0.55 3.32
C LEU A 68 -14.95 0.41 2.16
N GLU A 69 -14.78 1.71 2.38
CA GLU A 69 -14.96 2.72 1.33
C GLU A 69 -14.00 2.50 0.15
N VAL A 70 -12.71 2.28 0.44
CA VAL A 70 -11.70 2.01 -0.61
C VAL A 70 -12.00 0.68 -1.34
N ALA A 71 -12.42 -0.35 -0.63
CA ALA A 71 -12.82 -1.61 -1.25
C ALA A 71 -14.02 -1.43 -2.20
N LEU A 72 -15.03 -0.66 -1.78
CA LEU A 72 -16.19 -0.34 -2.62
C LEU A 72 -15.78 0.50 -3.84
N ASP A 73 -14.88 1.47 -3.67
CA ASP A 73 -14.37 2.27 -4.77
C ASP A 73 -13.62 1.40 -5.80
N TYR A 74 -12.83 0.41 -5.36
CA TYR A 74 -12.17 -0.54 -6.26
C TYR A 74 -13.18 -1.32 -7.11
N LEU A 75 -14.23 -1.83 -6.49
CA LEU A 75 -15.29 -2.56 -7.20
C LEU A 75 -16.04 -1.63 -8.16
N ALA A 76 -16.35 -0.40 -7.72
CA ALA A 76 -17.08 0.58 -8.52
C ALA A 76 -16.34 1.02 -9.79
N VAL A 77 -15.00 1.08 -9.76
CA VAL A 77 -14.18 1.42 -10.94
C VAL A 77 -13.91 0.24 -11.86
N GLY A 78 -14.32 -0.98 -11.48
CA GLY A 78 -14.21 -2.17 -12.32
C GLY A 78 -13.06 -3.13 -11.97
N ILE A 79 -12.47 -3.01 -10.78
CA ILE A 79 -11.62 -4.08 -10.26
C ILE A 79 -12.52 -5.29 -9.97
N ASP A 80 -12.19 -6.41 -10.58
CA ASP A 80 -12.97 -7.65 -10.54
C ASP A 80 -12.29 -8.67 -9.62
N PRO A 81 -12.92 -9.06 -8.49
CA PRO A 81 -12.35 -10.02 -7.54
C PRO A 81 -12.16 -11.43 -8.13
N SER A 82 -12.77 -11.74 -9.26
CA SER A 82 -12.54 -13.00 -9.97
C SER A 82 -11.23 -13.02 -10.78
N LYS A 83 -10.66 -11.83 -11.03
CA LYS A 83 -9.45 -11.64 -11.84
C LYS A 83 -8.28 -11.07 -11.02
N SER A 84 -8.57 -10.40 -9.92
CA SER A 84 -7.59 -9.73 -9.06
C SER A 84 -7.77 -10.14 -7.61
N THR A 85 -6.67 -10.36 -6.91
CA THR A 85 -6.69 -10.57 -5.46
C THR A 85 -6.72 -9.21 -4.76
N ILE A 86 -7.83 -8.87 -4.08
CA ILE A 86 -7.92 -7.69 -3.21
C ILE A 86 -7.66 -8.14 -1.78
N PHE A 87 -6.74 -7.48 -1.09
CA PHE A 87 -6.40 -7.85 0.29
C PHE A 87 -6.05 -6.62 1.14
N VAL A 88 -6.16 -6.79 2.46
CA VAL A 88 -5.78 -5.77 3.44
C VAL A 88 -4.36 -6.08 3.94
N GLN A 89 -3.49 -5.10 4.00
CA GLN A 89 -2.08 -5.26 4.39
C GLN A 89 -1.94 -5.93 5.77
N SER A 90 -2.79 -5.57 6.73
CA SER A 90 -2.76 -6.15 8.08
C SER A 90 -3.15 -7.65 8.12
N ALA A 91 -3.82 -8.14 7.08
CA ALA A 91 -4.17 -9.56 6.97
C ALA A 91 -2.99 -10.45 6.52
N VAL A 92 -1.85 -9.84 6.19
CA VAL A 92 -0.59 -10.53 5.83
C VAL A 92 0.44 -10.29 6.94
N PRO A 93 0.46 -11.14 7.99
CA PRO A 93 1.35 -10.94 9.15
C PRO A 93 2.83 -11.01 8.79
N GLU A 94 3.19 -11.75 7.73
CA GLU A 94 4.55 -11.91 7.23
C GLU A 94 5.21 -10.58 6.84
N LEU A 95 4.40 -9.59 6.39
CA LEU A 95 4.90 -8.25 6.10
C LEU A 95 5.43 -7.54 7.35
N SER A 96 4.79 -7.77 8.51
CA SER A 96 5.27 -7.21 9.78
C SER A 96 6.51 -7.94 10.28
N GLU A 97 6.56 -9.26 10.13
CA GLU A 97 7.71 -10.08 10.48
C GLU A 97 8.93 -9.67 9.64
N LEU A 98 8.75 -9.51 8.33
CA LEU A 98 9.81 -9.03 7.44
C LEU A 98 10.31 -7.63 7.84
N THR A 99 9.39 -6.73 8.20
CA THR A 99 9.74 -5.40 8.70
C THR A 99 10.61 -5.48 9.94
N GLU A 100 10.28 -6.37 10.89
CA GLU A 100 11.08 -6.58 12.10
C GLU A 100 12.51 -7.05 11.77
N TYR A 101 12.68 -7.95 10.81
CA TYR A 101 14.02 -8.34 10.34
C TYR A 101 14.77 -7.15 9.75
N PHE A 102 14.15 -6.33 8.94
CA PHE A 102 14.78 -5.14 8.36
C PHE A 102 15.16 -4.09 9.41
N LEU A 103 14.38 -3.94 10.49
CA LEU A 103 14.73 -3.06 11.60
C LEU A 103 16.08 -3.40 12.23
N ASN A 104 16.47 -4.68 12.21
CA ASN A 104 17.76 -5.12 12.72
C ASN A 104 18.93 -4.91 11.72
N LEU A 105 18.62 -4.72 10.43
CA LEU A 105 19.62 -4.59 9.37
C LEU A 105 19.86 -3.14 8.92
N VAL A 106 18.88 -2.27 9.12
CA VAL A 106 18.93 -0.88 8.62
C VAL A 106 19.16 0.08 9.77
N SER A 107 20.28 0.81 9.73
CA SER A 107 20.58 1.82 10.76
C SER A 107 19.72 3.07 10.58
N ILE A 108 19.38 3.73 11.70
CA ILE A 108 18.66 5.02 11.71
C ILE A 108 19.37 6.06 10.83
N ALA A 109 20.69 6.10 10.85
CA ALA A 109 21.47 7.02 10.01
C ALA A 109 21.31 6.74 8.50
N ARG A 110 21.03 5.50 8.10
CA ARG A 110 20.72 5.16 6.71
C ARG A 110 19.33 5.62 6.31
N LEU A 111 18.34 5.44 7.18
CA LEU A 111 16.97 5.91 6.97
C LEU A 111 16.89 7.44 6.84
N GLN A 112 17.58 8.17 7.72
CA GLN A 112 17.63 9.63 7.69
C GLN A 112 18.27 10.20 6.41
N ARG A 113 19.01 9.39 5.66
CA ARG A 113 19.54 9.79 4.35
C ARG A 113 18.55 9.64 3.21
N ASN A 114 17.44 8.93 3.42
CA ASN A 114 16.37 8.81 2.43
C ASN A 114 15.61 10.15 2.33
N PRO A 115 15.57 10.80 1.15
CA PRO A 115 14.91 12.09 0.98
C PRO A 115 13.42 12.07 1.34
N THR A 116 12.71 11.00 1.01
CA THR A 116 11.28 10.84 1.31
C THR A 116 11.03 10.81 2.80
N VAL A 117 11.75 9.95 3.53
CA VAL A 117 11.66 9.85 4.99
C VAL A 117 11.96 11.21 5.65
N LYS A 118 13.02 11.88 5.21
CA LYS A 118 13.39 13.20 5.74
C LYS A 118 12.29 14.25 5.52
N THR A 119 11.68 14.26 4.36
CA THR A 119 10.60 15.19 4.01
C THR A 119 9.35 14.92 4.85
N GLU A 120 8.95 13.66 5.01
CA GLU A 120 7.80 13.29 5.83
C GLU A 120 7.96 13.66 7.30
N ILE A 121 9.14 13.42 7.87
CA ILE A 121 9.46 13.82 9.23
C ILE A 121 9.27 15.32 9.42
N GLN A 122 9.79 16.12 8.49
CA GLN A 122 9.66 17.58 8.56
C GLN A 122 8.20 18.04 8.42
N GLN A 123 7.46 17.46 7.48
CA GLN A 123 6.06 17.83 7.24
C GLN A 123 5.12 17.44 8.37
N LYS A 124 5.39 16.32 9.03
CA LYS A 124 4.52 15.76 10.08
C LYS A 124 4.95 16.21 11.49
N GLY A 125 6.08 16.88 11.64
CA GLY A 125 6.58 17.34 12.93
C GLY A 125 6.92 16.20 13.89
N PHE A 126 7.31 15.04 13.39
CA PHE A 126 7.74 13.92 14.22
C PHE A 126 9.07 14.21 14.90
N GLY A 127 9.15 14.00 16.22
CA GLY A 127 10.39 14.10 16.95
C GLY A 127 11.40 13.00 16.55
N GLU A 128 12.68 13.22 16.81
CA GLU A 128 13.77 12.30 16.46
C GLU A 128 13.66 10.90 17.07
N SER A 129 12.78 10.70 18.06
CA SER A 129 12.52 9.44 18.73
C SER A 129 11.34 8.64 18.16
N CYS A 130 10.71 9.08 17.06
CA CYS A 130 9.57 8.38 16.48
C CYS A 130 10.02 7.14 15.70
N LEU A 131 9.46 5.97 16.06
CA LEU A 131 9.69 4.68 15.37
C LEU A 131 9.22 4.66 13.91
N LEU A 132 8.52 5.72 13.46
CA LEU A 132 8.13 5.90 12.07
C LEU A 132 9.33 5.94 11.11
N TYR A 133 10.50 6.26 11.62
CA TYR A 133 11.77 6.14 10.90
C TYR A 133 12.06 4.74 10.36
N THR A 134 11.31 3.74 10.83
CA THR A 134 11.62 2.34 10.56
C THR A 134 10.59 1.65 9.68
N SER A 135 9.35 2.15 9.58
CA SER A 135 8.29 1.48 8.81
C SER A 135 8.31 1.78 7.31
N ASP A 136 8.84 2.94 6.92
CA ASP A 136 8.89 3.38 5.51
C ASP A 136 10.13 2.89 4.75
N ALA A 137 10.97 2.09 5.41
CA ALA A 137 12.21 1.57 4.83
C ALA A 137 12.03 0.22 4.10
N ALA A 138 10.81 -0.29 4.05
CA ALA A 138 10.49 -1.58 3.44
C ALA A 138 9.90 -1.48 2.03
N ASP A 139 9.75 -0.25 1.47
CA ASP A 139 9.33 -0.01 0.07
C ASP A 139 10.51 0.14 -0.88
#